data_7d93aea9195f5421e5423102df86eef9
#
_entry.id   7d93aea9195f5421e5423102df86eef9
#
_cell.length_a   1.000
_cell.length_b   1.000
_cell.length_c   1.000
_cell.angle_alpha   90.00
_cell.angle_beta   90.00
_cell.angle_gamma   90.00
#
_symmetry.space_group_name_H-M   'P 1'
#
loop_
_entity.id
_entity.type
_entity.pdbx_description
1 polymer ?
#
loop_
_entity_poly.entity_id
_entity_poly.type
_entity_poly.pdbx_seq_one_letter_code
_entity_poly.pdbx_strand_id
1 'polypeptide(L)'
;VFDGDRYASYTAPEILLHAVEDDAGETFLLLQGPEPDFRWEAFVAAVARLVQRLGVTSVVALQAIPMPVPHTRPVTVTAHAVRRSLIESYPVYWGEMRIPASAAALLELRLGAAGV
;
A
#
# COMPACT_ATOMS: atom_id res chain seq x y z
N VAL A 1 4.93 25.17 -8.92
CA VAL A 1 6.03 25.71 -9.75
C VAL A 1 6.34 27.11 -9.27
N PHE A 2 7.61 27.38 -9.08
CA PHE A 2 8.15 28.73 -8.83
C PHE A 2 8.75 29.23 -10.14
N ASP A 3 8.33 30.41 -10.59
CA ASP A 3 8.76 31.00 -11.86
C ASP A 3 9.33 32.40 -11.61
N GLY A 4 10.65 32.51 -11.78
CA GLY A 4 11.39 33.76 -11.59
C GLY A 4 11.32 34.28 -10.16
N ASP A 5 10.30 35.04 -9.83
CA ASP A 5 10.12 35.78 -8.59
C ASP A 5 8.81 35.43 -7.83
N ARG A 6 8.02 34.49 -8.33
CA ARG A 6 6.69 34.15 -7.77
C ARG A 6 6.32 32.68 -7.90
N TYR A 7 5.42 32.22 -7.06
CA TYR A 7 4.73 30.95 -7.24
C TYR A 7 3.70 31.06 -8.35
N ALA A 8 3.89 30.33 -9.44
CA ALA A 8 3.06 30.36 -10.63
C ALA A 8 1.94 29.30 -10.59
N SER A 9 2.23 28.11 -10.01
CA SER A 9 1.25 27.05 -9.90
C SER A 9 1.53 26.12 -8.73
N TYR A 10 0.47 25.43 -8.29
CA TYR A 10 0.52 24.37 -7.29
C TYR A 10 -0.28 23.16 -7.80
N THR A 11 0.32 21.98 -7.73
CA THR A 11 -0.39 20.72 -7.99
C THR A 11 -0.59 20.02 -6.64
N ALA A 12 -1.83 19.88 -6.24
CA ALA A 12 -2.15 19.15 -5.01
C ALA A 12 -1.80 17.68 -5.15
N PRO A 13 -1.22 17.05 -4.12
CA PRO A 13 -1.08 15.60 -4.11
C PRO A 13 -2.46 14.95 -4.04
N GLU A 14 -2.66 13.91 -4.84
CA GLU A 14 -3.92 13.17 -4.91
C GLU A 14 -3.68 11.69 -4.64
N ILE A 15 -4.63 11.07 -3.94
CA ILE A 15 -4.71 9.61 -3.80
C ILE A 15 -5.90 9.16 -4.63
N LEU A 16 -5.64 8.34 -5.63
CA LEU A 16 -6.61 7.94 -6.63
C LEU A 16 -6.89 6.44 -6.54
N LEU A 17 -8.15 6.07 -6.76
CA LEU A 17 -8.58 4.69 -6.91
C LEU A 17 -9.02 4.48 -8.35
N HIS A 18 -8.30 3.62 -9.06
CA HIS A 18 -8.57 3.29 -10.46
C HIS A 18 -9.19 1.91 -10.57
N ALA A 19 -10.15 1.74 -11.47
CA ALA A 19 -10.51 0.43 -12.00
C ALA A 19 -9.60 0.14 -13.19
N VAL A 20 -8.88 -0.97 -13.12
CA VAL A 20 -7.90 -1.38 -14.13
C VAL A 20 -8.28 -2.77 -14.62
N GLU A 21 -8.12 -3.02 -15.90
CA GLU A 21 -8.26 -4.33 -16.52
C GLU A 21 -6.88 -4.88 -16.84
N ASP A 22 -6.63 -6.13 -16.51
CA ASP A 22 -5.39 -6.81 -16.85
C ASP A 22 -5.45 -7.41 -18.26
N ASP A 23 -4.35 -8.03 -18.70
CA ASP A 23 -4.23 -8.66 -20.02
C ASP A 23 -5.17 -9.86 -20.22
N ALA A 24 -5.73 -10.41 -19.13
CA ALA A 24 -6.71 -11.48 -19.16
C ALA A 24 -8.16 -10.98 -19.20
N GLY A 25 -8.38 -9.66 -19.10
CA GLY A 25 -9.69 -9.03 -19.04
C GLY A 25 -10.30 -9.01 -17.64
N GLU A 26 -9.51 -9.32 -16.59
CA GLU A 26 -9.96 -9.28 -15.22
C GLU A 26 -9.79 -7.87 -14.65
N THR A 27 -10.84 -7.38 -13.99
CA THR A 27 -10.84 -6.05 -13.38
C THR A 27 -10.35 -6.09 -11.93
N PHE A 28 -9.40 -5.23 -11.62
CA PHE A 28 -8.96 -4.99 -10.24
C PHE A 28 -8.94 -3.48 -9.91
N LEU A 29 -8.86 -3.17 -8.65
CA LEU A 29 -8.77 -1.79 -8.16
C LEU A 29 -7.33 -1.46 -7.77
N LEU A 30 -6.81 -0.36 -8.30
CA LEU A 30 -5.48 0.16 -7.98
C LEU A 30 -5.62 1.45 -7.18
N LEU A 31 -5.22 1.42 -5.90
CA LEU A 31 -5.09 2.61 -5.06
C LEU A 31 -3.64 3.10 -5.16
N GLN A 32 -3.45 4.32 -5.65
CA GLN A 32 -2.12 4.91 -5.78
C GLN A 32 -2.12 6.38 -5.38
N GLY A 33 -0.99 6.84 -4.90
CA GLY A 33 -0.75 8.23 -4.51
C GLY A 33 0.39 8.32 -3.51
N PRO A 34 0.74 9.54 -3.09
CA PRO A 34 1.70 9.74 -2.02
C PRO A 34 1.15 9.24 -0.69
N GLU A 35 2.01 8.75 0.17
CA GLU A 35 1.64 8.46 1.55
C GLU A 35 1.17 9.74 2.25
N PRO A 36 0.02 9.72 2.95
CA PRO A 36 -0.42 10.88 3.70
C PRO A 36 0.51 11.17 4.89
N ASP A 37 0.92 12.43 5.06
CA ASP A 37 1.77 12.84 6.17
C ASP A 37 1.06 12.76 7.52
N PHE A 38 -0.27 12.98 7.54
CA PHE A 38 -1.08 13.08 8.75
C PHE A 38 -2.41 12.33 8.62
N ARG A 39 -3.07 12.13 9.76
CA ARG A 39 -4.43 11.58 9.87
C ARG A 39 -4.58 10.18 9.27
N TRP A 40 -3.62 9.33 9.50
CA TRP A 40 -3.61 7.95 8.99
C TRP A 40 -4.86 7.17 9.35
N GLU A 41 -5.39 7.30 10.56
CA GLU A 41 -6.64 6.64 10.96
C GLU A 41 -7.83 7.11 10.11
N ALA A 42 -7.91 8.38 9.75
CA ALA A 42 -8.96 8.88 8.88
C ALA A 42 -8.80 8.37 7.43
N PHE A 43 -7.57 8.32 6.93
CA PHE A 43 -7.24 7.72 5.64
C PHE A 43 -7.65 6.25 5.59
N VAL A 44 -7.20 5.45 6.56
CA VAL A 44 -7.51 4.03 6.65
C VAL A 44 -9.01 3.78 6.78
N ALA A 45 -9.72 4.58 7.57
CA ALA A 45 -11.18 4.48 7.69
C ALA A 45 -11.88 4.81 6.34
N ALA A 46 -11.35 5.76 5.56
CA ALA A 46 -11.89 6.06 4.23
C ALA A 46 -11.68 4.89 3.25
N VAL A 47 -10.48 4.31 3.22
CA VAL A 47 -10.17 3.13 2.39
C VAL A 47 -11.03 1.94 2.80
N ALA A 48 -11.17 1.66 4.09
CA ALA A 48 -12.01 0.57 4.58
C ALA A 48 -13.48 0.70 4.13
N ARG A 49 -14.03 1.93 4.13
CA ARG A 49 -15.36 2.17 3.58
C ARG A 49 -15.45 1.91 2.08
N LEU A 50 -14.42 2.25 1.31
CA LEU A 50 -14.37 1.94 -0.13
C LEU A 50 -14.31 0.43 -0.37
N VAL A 51 -13.44 -0.28 0.36
CA VAL A 51 -13.32 -1.73 0.32
C VAL A 51 -14.68 -2.40 0.53
N GLN A 52 -15.41 -2.00 1.57
CA GLN A 52 -16.76 -2.52 1.85
C GLN A 52 -17.77 -2.18 0.74
N ARG A 53 -17.82 -0.92 0.31
CA ARG A 53 -18.77 -0.47 -0.72
C ARG A 53 -18.56 -1.13 -2.07
N LEU A 54 -17.31 -1.42 -2.42
CA LEU A 54 -16.94 -2.00 -3.71
C LEU A 54 -16.83 -3.53 -3.67
N GLY A 55 -17.10 -4.15 -2.51
CA GLY A 55 -17.06 -5.59 -2.35
C GLY A 55 -15.68 -6.21 -2.54
N VAL A 56 -14.63 -5.46 -2.20
CA VAL A 56 -13.25 -5.96 -2.29
C VAL A 56 -13.04 -7.07 -1.26
N THR A 57 -12.58 -8.22 -1.72
CA THR A 57 -12.39 -9.42 -0.90
C THR A 57 -10.95 -9.68 -0.49
N SER A 58 -10.00 -9.03 -1.18
CA SER A 58 -8.56 -9.17 -0.92
C SER A 58 -7.84 -7.89 -1.27
N VAL A 59 -6.86 -7.53 -0.46
CA VAL A 59 -6.00 -6.36 -0.68
C VAL A 59 -4.55 -6.79 -0.64
N VAL A 60 -3.79 -6.39 -1.65
CA VAL A 60 -2.33 -6.61 -1.74
C VAL A 60 -1.63 -5.26 -1.69
N ALA A 61 -0.74 -5.07 -0.73
CA ALA A 61 0.10 -3.89 -0.65
C ALA A 61 1.51 -4.17 -1.18
N LEU A 62 1.96 -3.38 -2.14
CA LEU A 62 3.33 -3.43 -2.64
C LEU A 62 4.15 -2.37 -1.92
N GLN A 63 5.11 -2.80 -1.12
CA GLN A 63 5.96 -1.92 -0.32
C GLN A 63 7.43 -2.22 -0.59
N ALA A 64 8.28 -1.24 -0.34
CA ALA A 64 9.72 -1.41 -0.38
C ALA A 64 10.33 -0.89 0.92
N ILE A 65 11.23 -1.68 1.50
CA ILE A 65 12.00 -1.29 2.67
C ILE A 65 13.41 -0.92 2.18
N PRO A 66 13.92 0.28 2.52
CA PRO A 66 15.29 0.63 2.20
C PRO A 66 16.26 -0.35 2.87
N MET A 67 17.03 -1.07 2.06
CA MET A 67 18.01 -2.06 2.51
C MET A 67 19.34 -1.80 1.82
N PRO A 68 20.48 -2.04 2.48
CA PRO A 68 21.81 -1.89 1.87
C PRO A 68 22.12 -3.06 0.92
N VAL A 69 21.26 -3.25 -0.08
CA VAL A 69 21.40 -4.30 -1.09
C VAL A 69 21.84 -3.66 -2.40
N PRO A 70 22.93 -4.10 -3.05
CA PRO A 70 23.34 -3.60 -4.34
C PRO A 70 22.25 -3.84 -5.40
N HIS A 71 22.01 -2.86 -6.27
CA HIS A 71 21.06 -2.96 -7.38
C HIS A 71 21.40 -4.07 -8.40
N THR A 72 22.63 -4.58 -8.36
CA THR A 72 23.09 -5.69 -9.20
C THR A 72 22.65 -7.06 -8.71
N ARG A 73 22.09 -7.15 -7.50
CA ARG A 73 21.54 -8.40 -6.97
C ARG A 73 20.07 -8.58 -7.40
N PRO A 74 19.63 -9.83 -7.58
CA PRO A 74 18.20 -10.10 -7.82
C PRO A 74 17.35 -9.50 -6.70
N VAL A 75 16.19 -8.96 -7.07
CA VAL A 75 15.19 -8.48 -6.12
C VAL A 75 14.68 -9.66 -5.31
N THR A 76 14.70 -9.51 -3.99
CA THR A 76 14.07 -10.47 -3.08
C THR A 76 12.76 -9.93 -2.56
N VAL A 77 11.77 -10.80 -2.38
CA VAL A 77 10.45 -10.45 -1.86
C VAL A 77 10.29 -11.11 -0.49
N THR A 78 9.91 -10.30 0.50
CA THR A 78 9.44 -10.78 1.79
C THR A 78 7.94 -10.64 1.83
N ALA A 79 7.23 -11.76 1.92
CA ALA A 79 5.79 -11.77 2.05
C ALA A 79 5.39 -11.75 3.52
N HIS A 80 4.40 -10.94 3.86
CA HIS A 80 3.69 -10.96 5.13
C HIS A 80 2.18 -10.82 4.88
N ALA A 81 1.37 -11.30 5.78
CA ALA A 81 -0.08 -11.22 5.66
C ALA A 81 -0.74 -11.40 7.04
N VAL A 82 -1.95 -10.89 7.18
CA VAL A 82 -2.76 -11.07 8.40
C VAL A 82 -3.16 -12.54 8.64
N ARG A 83 -3.20 -13.36 7.58
CA ARG A 83 -3.44 -14.80 7.65
C ARG A 83 -2.28 -15.54 7.00
N ARG A 84 -1.61 -16.39 7.75
CA ARG A 84 -0.48 -17.20 7.26
C ARG A 84 -0.82 -18.03 6.02
N SER A 85 -2.06 -18.53 5.92
CA SER A 85 -2.53 -19.32 4.78
C SER A 85 -2.41 -18.62 3.43
N LEU A 86 -2.40 -17.29 3.41
CA LEU A 86 -2.24 -16.51 2.17
C LEU A 86 -0.81 -16.52 1.62
N ILE A 87 0.16 -16.86 2.47
CA ILE A 87 1.59 -16.78 2.15
C ILE A 87 2.36 -18.05 2.56
N GLU A 88 1.69 -19.20 2.65
CA GLU A 88 2.31 -20.47 3.08
C GLU A 88 3.53 -20.88 2.25
N SER A 89 3.52 -20.55 0.95
CA SER A 89 4.62 -20.84 0.02
C SER A 89 5.86 -19.96 0.23
N TYR A 90 5.73 -18.87 1.00
CA TYR A 90 6.84 -17.96 1.26
C TYR A 90 7.55 -18.29 2.58
N PRO A 91 8.88 -18.28 2.62
CA PRO A 91 9.63 -18.51 3.84
C PRO A 91 9.45 -17.37 4.83
N VAL A 92 9.52 -17.70 6.13
CA VAL A 92 9.60 -16.70 7.20
C VAL A 92 11.08 -16.43 7.48
N TYR A 93 11.53 -15.23 7.18
CA TYR A 93 12.94 -14.86 7.37
C TYR A 93 13.22 -14.21 8.72
N TRP A 94 12.20 -13.63 9.35
CA TRP A 94 12.36 -12.77 10.53
C TRP A 94 11.50 -13.25 11.67
N GLY A 95 12.05 -13.13 12.89
CA GLY A 95 11.28 -13.23 14.12
C GLY A 95 10.59 -11.90 14.46
N GLU A 96 10.32 -11.68 15.74
CA GLU A 96 9.79 -10.42 16.21
C GLU A 96 10.78 -9.27 15.98
N MET A 97 10.32 -8.22 15.32
CA MET A 97 11.12 -7.01 15.10
C MET A 97 10.23 -5.76 15.14
N ARG A 98 10.84 -4.64 15.50
CA ARG A 98 10.20 -3.33 15.43
C ARG A 98 10.65 -2.63 14.15
N ILE A 99 9.68 -2.26 13.33
CA ILE A 99 9.90 -1.52 12.10
C ILE A 99 9.21 -0.15 12.20
N PRO A 100 9.67 0.87 11.48
CA PRO A 100 8.96 2.14 11.36
C PRO A 100 7.54 1.91 10.87
N ALA A 101 6.59 2.64 11.46
CA ALA A 101 5.21 2.60 11.02
C ALA A 101 5.04 3.28 9.65
N SER A 102 4.05 2.84 8.88
CA SER A 102 3.61 3.46 7.64
C SER A 102 2.08 3.43 7.57
N ALA A 103 1.50 4.31 6.75
CA ALA A 103 0.05 4.29 6.51
C ALA A 103 -0.40 2.97 5.89
N ALA A 104 0.42 2.36 5.04
CA ALA A 104 0.16 1.05 4.44
C ALA A 104 0.17 -0.08 5.49
N ALA A 105 1.10 -0.07 6.45
CA ALA A 105 1.14 -1.05 7.53
C ALA A 105 -0.09 -0.92 8.45
N LEU A 106 -0.53 0.30 8.75
CA LEU A 106 -1.75 0.53 9.50
C LEU A 106 -2.98 0.07 8.72
N LEU A 107 -3.00 0.30 7.41
CA LEU A 107 -4.09 -0.16 6.54
C LEU A 107 -4.22 -1.68 6.57
N GLU A 108 -3.11 -2.41 6.39
CA GLU A 108 -3.08 -3.88 6.48
C GLU A 108 -3.64 -4.36 7.82
N LEU A 109 -3.16 -3.80 8.94
CA LEU A 109 -3.61 -4.16 10.28
C LEU A 109 -5.12 -3.96 10.46
N ARG A 110 -5.66 -2.83 9.99
CA ARG A 110 -7.08 -2.49 10.14
C ARG A 110 -7.99 -3.28 9.21
N LEU A 111 -7.59 -3.51 7.96
CA LEU A 111 -8.34 -4.33 7.02
C LEU A 111 -8.34 -5.80 7.46
N GLY A 112 -7.20 -6.31 7.92
CA GLY A 112 -7.12 -7.65 8.46
C GLY A 112 -8.03 -7.86 9.69
N ALA A 113 -8.10 -6.89 10.59
CA ALA A 113 -9.04 -6.92 11.72
C ALA A 113 -10.51 -6.88 11.26
N ALA A 114 -10.80 -6.33 10.08
CA ALA A 114 -12.12 -6.32 9.45
C ALA A 114 -12.42 -7.57 8.60
N GLY A 115 -11.46 -8.50 8.48
CA GLY A 115 -11.63 -9.76 7.78
C GLY A 115 -11.35 -9.73 6.26
N VAL A 116 -10.66 -8.69 5.79
CA VAL A 116 -10.26 -8.53 4.39
C VAL A 116 -8.85 -9.05 4.14
#